data_0a1603e2e7fd73bdea1166582d951df4
#
_entry.id   0a1603e2e7fd73bdea1166582d951df4
#
_cell.length_a   1.000
_cell.length_b   1.000
_cell.length_c   1.000
_cell.angle_alpha   90.00
_cell.angle_beta   90.00
_cell.angle_gamma   90.00
#
_symmetry.space_group_name_H-M   'P 1'
#
loop_
_entity.id
_entity.type
_entity.pdbx_description
1 polymer ?
#
loop_
_entity_poly.entity_id
_entity_poly.type
_entity_poly.pdbx_seq_one_letter_code
_entity_poly.pdbx_strand_id
1 'polypeptide(L)'
;MLVVEGLRAGYGKVQVLHGLDMRIEAGQLVTLIGSNGAGKTTTLRALSGMIRPESGRILLGGTDIAGMPSHAITRRGLAHSPEGRRVFSTLSVADNLVMGAFPRLTGSRPRGDVNADLDRMFTLFPRLSERRPQLAGTLSGGEQQMLAMARALMLNPDVLLLDEPSMGLSPRLVSEVFATIGRLKEAKITMLLVEQFAAAALEVADFGYVMENGRLAASGPARQLRDDPAVRAAYLGAAH
;
A
#
# COMPACT_ATOMS: atom_id res chain seq x y z
N MET A 1 11.17 -5.74 6.73
CA MET A 1 10.89 -7.00 6.02
C MET A 1 9.53 -7.53 6.46
N LEU A 2 8.69 -7.92 5.51
CA LEU A 2 7.40 -8.59 5.74
C LEU A 2 7.45 -9.97 5.08
N VAL A 3 7.08 -11.02 5.83
CA VAL A 3 7.00 -12.40 5.32
C VAL A 3 5.62 -12.95 5.61
N VAL A 4 5.02 -13.59 4.63
CA VAL A 4 3.70 -14.24 4.70
C VAL A 4 3.89 -15.71 4.36
N GLU A 5 3.43 -16.60 5.22
CA GLU A 5 3.59 -18.04 5.10
C GLU A 5 2.25 -18.75 5.19
N GLY A 6 1.85 -19.42 4.12
CA GLY A 6 0.66 -20.25 4.05
C GLY A 6 -0.64 -19.53 4.43
N LEU A 7 -0.75 -18.22 4.14
CA LEU A 7 -1.86 -17.37 4.60
C LEU A 7 -3.19 -17.82 3.99
N ARG A 8 -4.16 -18.15 4.87
CA ARG A 8 -5.55 -18.43 4.51
C ARG A 8 -6.46 -17.45 5.22
N ALA A 9 -7.36 -16.83 4.47
CA ALA A 9 -8.29 -15.85 5.01
C ALA A 9 -9.54 -15.73 4.12
N GLY A 10 -10.63 -15.25 4.69
CA GLY A 10 -11.88 -15.06 3.98
C GLY A 10 -12.91 -14.29 4.79
N TYR A 11 -14.16 -14.38 4.40
CA TYR A 11 -15.29 -13.68 5.00
C TYR A 11 -16.37 -14.68 5.40
N GLY A 12 -16.58 -14.86 6.70
CA GLY A 12 -17.52 -15.85 7.23
C GLY A 12 -17.13 -17.26 6.80
N LYS A 13 -17.96 -17.92 6.00
CA LYS A 13 -17.69 -19.28 5.46
C LYS A 13 -17.00 -19.29 4.09
N VAL A 14 -16.77 -18.12 3.50
CA VAL A 14 -16.17 -17.99 2.16
C VAL A 14 -14.68 -17.75 2.31
N GLN A 15 -13.88 -18.77 2.03
CA GLN A 15 -12.43 -18.65 1.95
C GLN A 15 -12.05 -17.97 0.64
N VAL A 16 -11.22 -16.94 0.71
CA VAL A 16 -10.73 -16.14 -0.44
C VAL A 16 -9.26 -16.38 -0.69
N LEU A 17 -8.44 -16.50 0.35
CA LEU A 17 -7.01 -16.75 0.25
C LEU A 17 -6.71 -18.21 0.59
N HIS A 18 -5.96 -18.89 -0.29
CA HIS A 18 -5.77 -20.34 -0.26
C HIS A 18 -4.30 -20.75 0.00
N GLY A 19 -3.64 -20.10 0.94
CA GLY A 19 -2.24 -20.41 1.31
C GLY A 19 -1.28 -19.56 0.48
N LEU A 20 -1.18 -18.25 0.81
CA LEU A 20 -0.25 -17.34 0.15
C LEU A 20 1.09 -17.34 0.85
N ASP A 21 2.17 -17.39 0.04
CA ASP A 21 3.55 -17.25 0.46
C ASP A 21 4.16 -16.03 -0.23
N MET A 22 4.45 -14.95 0.54
CA MET A 22 4.96 -13.70 0.00
C MET A 22 6.11 -13.18 0.87
N ARG A 23 7.03 -12.45 0.25
CA ARG A 23 8.13 -11.80 0.94
C ARG A 23 8.38 -10.41 0.37
N ILE A 24 8.64 -9.45 1.26
CA ILE A 24 8.98 -8.07 0.94
C ILE A 24 10.20 -7.69 1.75
N GLU A 25 11.30 -7.43 1.07
CA GLU A 25 12.55 -7.02 1.71
C GLU A 25 12.53 -5.53 2.08
N ALA A 26 13.40 -5.13 3.01
CA ALA A 26 13.52 -3.74 3.39
C ALA A 26 13.96 -2.87 2.19
N GLY A 27 13.28 -1.74 2.00
CA GLY A 27 13.53 -0.80 0.89
C GLY A 27 13.04 -1.28 -0.48
N GLN A 28 12.32 -2.39 -0.55
CA GLN A 28 11.80 -2.95 -1.79
C GLN A 28 10.36 -2.46 -2.07
N LEU A 29 10.08 -2.14 -3.32
CA LEU A 29 8.72 -1.99 -3.84
C LEU A 29 8.29 -3.30 -4.50
N VAL A 30 7.36 -4.00 -3.84
CA VAL A 30 6.73 -5.22 -4.37
C VAL A 30 5.33 -4.89 -4.86
N THR A 31 4.92 -5.44 -6.01
CA THR A 31 3.54 -5.31 -6.48
C THR A 31 2.80 -6.65 -6.43
N LEU A 32 1.50 -6.60 -6.11
CA LEU A 32 0.56 -7.70 -6.21
C LEU A 32 -0.49 -7.33 -7.25
N ILE A 33 -0.41 -7.95 -8.41
CA ILE A 33 -1.32 -7.73 -9.53
C ILE A 33 -2.28 -8.92 -9.68
N GLY A 34 -3.41 -8.70 -10.33
CA GLY A 34 -4.42 -9.72 -10.59
C GLY A 34 -5.76 -9.09 -10.96
N SER A 35 -6.65 -9.89 -11.52
CA SER A 35 -8.00 -9.48 -11.88
C SER A 35 -8.83 -9.03 -10.66
N ASN A 36 -9.97 -8.38 -10.92
CA ASN A 36 -10.95 -8.08 -9.87
C ASN A 36 -11.47 -9.38 -9.26
N GLY A 37 -11.56 -9.40 -7.92
CA GLY A 37 -11.93 -10.61 -7.19
C GLY A 37 -10.81 -11.64 -6.99
N ALA A 38 -9.59 -11.42 -7.49
CA ALA A 38 -8.48 -12.35 -7.29
C ALA A 38 -8.06 -12.54 -5.82
N GLY A 39 -8.42 -11.60 -4.92
CA GLY A 39 -8.08 -11.66 -3.49
C GLY A 39 -7.09 -10.58 -3.02
N LYS A 40 -6.71 -9.64 -3.88
CA LYS A 40 -5.71 -8.59 -3.59
C LYS A 40 -6.06 -7.75 -2.35
N THR A 41 -7.22 -7.12 -2.33
CA THR A 41 -7.70 -6.33 -1.17
C THR A 41 -7.89 -7.20 0.07
N THR A 42 -8.31 -8.47 -0.08
CA THR A 42 -8.40 -9.42 1.02
C THR A 42 -7.03 -9.70 1.64
N THR A 43 -5.99 -9.80 0.80
CA THR A 43 -4.60 -9.92 1.28
C THR A 43 -4.21 -8.70 2.12
N LEU A 44 -4.42 -7.48 1.63
CA LEU A 44 -4.11 -6.27 2.41
C LEU A 44 -4.91 -6.17 3.71
N ARG A 45 -6.18 -6.55 3.69
CA ARG A 45 -7.02 -6.58 4.90
C ARG A 45 -6.55 -7.61 5.93
N ALA A 46 -6.05 -8.78 5.49
CA ALA A 46 -5.46 -9.76 6.38
C ALA A 46 -4.13 -9.24 6.98
N LEU A 47 -3.25 -8.66 6.16
CA LEU A 47 -1.98 -8.09 6.60
C LEU A 47 -2.17 -6.93 7.59
N SER A 48 -3.19 -6.11 7.40
CA SER A 48 -3.49 -4.95 8.26
C SER A 48 -4.39 -5.27 9.46
N GLY A 49 -4.78 -6.55 9.67
CA GLY A 49 -5.61 -6.99 10.78
C GLY A 49 -7.07 -6.52 10.71
N MET A 50 -7.55 -6.14 9.52
CA MET A 50 -8.96 -5.81 9.26
C MET A 50 -9.82 -7.06 9.15
N ILE A 51 -9.22 -8.17 8.73
CA ILE A 51 -9.81 -9.51 8.82
C ILE A 51 -8.83 -10.44 9.53
N ARG A 52 -9.37 -11.39 10.29
CA ARG A 52 -8.56 -12.38 10.99
C ARG A 52 -8.23 -13.54 10.03
N PRO A 53 -6.94 -13.90 9.84
CA PRO A 53 -6.57 -15.10 9.11
C PRO A 53 -7.14 -16.37 9.76
N GLU A 54 -7.51 -17.34 8.94
CA GLU A 54 -7.90 -18.68 9.39
C GLU A 54 -6.68 -19.51 9.80
N SER A 55 -5.59 -19.36 9.02
CA SER A 55 -4.31 -20.01 9.28
C SER A 55 -3.19 -19.29 8.52
N GLY A 56 -1.95 -19.70 8.79
CA GLY A 56 -0.74 -19.10 8.25
C GLY A 56 -0.12 -18.09 9.21
N ARG A 57 1.02 -17.52 8.80
CA ARG A 57 1.81 -16.57 9.60
C ARG A 57 2.05 -15.29 8.83
N ILE A 58 2.13 -14.19 9.54
CA ILE A 58 2.48 -12.87 8.99
C ILE A 58 3.57 -12.30 9.87
N LEU A 59 4.81 -12.31 9.39
CA LEU A 59 5.98 -11.87 10.16
C LEU A 59 6.37 -10.45 9.73
N LEU A 60 6.23 -9.47 10.62
CA LEU A 60 6.71 -8.11 10.45
C LEU A 60 7.96 -7.91 11.31
N GLY A 61 9.11 -7.70 10.68
CA GLY A 61 10.38 -7.60 11.41
C GLY A 61 10.70 -8.82 12.27
N GLY A 62 10.26 -10.03 11.84
CA GLY A 62 10.42 -11.28 12.59
C GLY A 62 9.35 -11.55 13.65
N THR A 63 8.48 -10.58 13.95
CA THR A 63 7.36 -10.76 14.90
C THR A 63 6.11 -11.21 14.16
N ASP A 64 5.48 -12.29 14.63
CA ASP A 64 4.20 -12.74 14.08
C ASP A 64 3.07 -11.78 14.51
N ILE A 65 2.41 -11.21 13.51
CA ILE A 65 1.29 -10.27 13.69
C ILE A 65 -0.06 -10.85 13.25
N ALA A 66 -0.10 -12.14 12.84
CA ALA A 66 -1.33 -12.78 12.39
C ALA A 66 -2.39 -12.75 13.48
N GLY A 67 -3.60 -12.30 13.13
CA GLY A 67 -4.72 -12.20 14.06
C GLY A 67 -4.64 -11.07 15.09
N MET A 68 -3.59 -10.24 15.08
CA MET A 68 -3.55 -9.02 15.91
C MET A 68 -4.57 -8.00 15.39
N PRO A 69 -5.14 -7.15 16.25
CA PRO A 69 -6.03 -6.07 15.83
C PRO A 69 -5.26 -4.97 15.10
N SER A 70 -5.90 -4.31 14.13
CA SER A 70 -5.29 -3.30 13.24
C SER A 70 -4.47 -2.23 13.97
N HIS A 71 -4.99 -1.70 15.10
CA HIS A 71 -4.27 -0.68 15.86
C HIS A 71 -2.94 -1.19 16.46
N ALA A 72 -2.86 -2.47 16.84
CA ALA A 72 -1.63 -3.08 17.34
C ALA A 72 -0.63 -3.31 16.22
N ILE A 73 -1.09 -3.72 15.03
CA ILE A 73 -0.29 -3.88 13.82
C ILE A 73 0.28 -2.52 13.37
N THR A 74 -0.56 -1.47 13.34
CA THR A 74 -0.13 -0.12 13.01
C THR A 74 0.97 0.37 13.95
N ARG A 75 0.83 0.15 15.25
CA ARG A 75 1.87 0.49 16.24
C ARG A 75 3.18 -0.27 16.02
N ARG A 76 3.16 -1.42 15.35
CA ARG A 76 4.36 -2.18 14.99
C ARG A 76 5.01 -1.72 13.68
N GLY A 77 4.41 -0.75 12.99
CA GLY A 77 5.00 -0.13 11.82
C GLY A 77 4.46 -0.59 10.48
N LEU A 78 3.31 -1.21 10.43
CA LEU A 78 2.64 -1.48 9.16
C LEU A 78 1.56 -0.41 8.95
N ALA A 79 1.78 0.46 7.95
CA ALA A 79 0.79 1.44 7.53
C ALA A 79 -0.03 0.91 6.35
N HIS A 80 -1.30 1.29 6.28
CA HIS A 80 -2.19 0.96 5.18
C HIS A 80 -2.86 2.22 4.65
N SER A 81 -2.68 2.50 3.36
CA SER A 81 -3.45 3.47 2.59
C SER A 81 -4.53 2.69 1.83
N PRO A 82 -5.77 2.62 2.34
CA PRO A 82 -6.83 1.82 1.73
C PRO A 82 -7.40 2.50 0.50
N GLU A 83 -8.08 1.73 -0.32
CA GLU A 83 -8.89 2.19 -1.44
C GLU A 83 -9.89 3.29 -1.01
N GLY A 84 -10.20 4.21 -1.91
CA GLY A 84 -11.21 5.25 -1.70
C GLY A 84 -10.70 6.47 -0.92
N ARG A 85 -9.37 6.70 -0.90
CA ARG A 85 -8.69 7.90 -0.36
C ARG A 85 -8.86 8.09 1.16
N ARG A 86 -10.07 8.03 1.67
CA ARG A 86 -10.47 8.10 3.09
C ARG A 86 -9.77 9.22 3.88
N VAL A 87 -9.69 10.42 3.27
CA VAL A 87 -9.22 11.62 3.96
C VAL A 87 -10.26 12.15 4.94
N PHE A 88 -9.82 12.84 5.97
CA PHE A 88 -10.71 13.58 6.87
C PHE A 88 -11.12 14.89 6.18
N SER A 89 -12.25 14.90 5.49
CA SER A 89 -12.70 15.98 4.60
C SER A 89 -12.85 17.34 5.27
N THR A 90 -13.18 17.35 6.56
CA THR A 90 -13.39 18.55 7.37
C THR A 90 -12.11 19.08 8.03
N LEU A 91 -11.01 18.34 7.93
CA LEU A 91 -9.70 18.75 8.43
C LEU A 91 -8.85 19.35 7.30
N SER A 92 -7.91 20.23 7.65
CA SER A 92 -6.93 20.74 6.70
C SER A 92 -5.99 19.64 6.19
N VAL A 93 -5.24 19.91 5.13
CA VAL A 93 -4.15 19.04 4.65
C VAL A 93 -3.16 18.78 5.78
N ALA A 94 -2.69 19.83 6.47
CA ALA A 94 -1.74 19.70 7.56
C ALA A 94 -2.28 18.85 8.71
N ASP A 95 -3.54 19.07 9.13
CA ASP A 95 -4.16 18.30 10.22
C ASP A 95 -4.33 16.82 9.82
N ASN A 96 -4.70 16.53 8.57
CA ASN A 96 -4.76 15.16 8.06
C ASN A 96 -3.41 14.45 8.21
N LEU A 97 -2.31 15.13 7.91
CA LEU A 97 -0.96 14.58 8.06
C LEU A 97 -0.64 14.33 9.54
N VAL A 98 -0.89 15.30 10.42
CA VAL A 98 -0.67 15.15 11.87
C VAL A 98 -1.45 13.96 12.43
N MET A 99 -2.69 13.74 11.99
CA MET A 99 -3.48 12.57 12.38
C MET A 99 -2.82 11.24 12.00
N GLY A 100 -2.04 11.21 10.90
CA GLY A 100 -1.25 10.03 10.54
C GLY A 100 -0.14 9.68 11.54
N ALA A 101 0.38 10.66 12.27
CA ALA A 101 1.38 10.46 13.32
C ALA A 101 0.76 10.04 14.67
N PHE A 102 -0.57 10.08 14.84
CA PHE A 102 -1.23 9.81 16.11
C PHE A 102 -0.80 8.51 16.81
N PRO A 103 -0.61 7.36 16.13
CA PRO A 103 -0.14 6.14 16.78
C PRO A 103 1.27 6.28 17.40
N ARG A 104 2.11 7.16 16.88
CA ARG A 104 3.45 7.47 17.42
C ARG A 104 3.37 8.39 18.63
N LEU A 105 2.41 9.31 18.66
CA LEU A 105 2.21 10.25 19.76
C LEU A 105 1.62 9.56 21.01
N THR A 106 0.83 8.50 20.81
CA THR A 106 0.09 7.80 21.90
C THR A 106 0.61 6.40 22.19
N GLY A 107 1.61 5.91 21.44
CA GLY A 107 2.11 4.52 21.51
C GLY A 107 3.53 4.40 22.02
N SER A 108 4.06 3.17 21.91
CA SER A 108 5.43 2.79 22.31
C SER A 108 6.50 3.09 21.25
N ARG A 109 6.10 3.47 20.01
CA ARG A 109 7.08 3.85 18.98
C ARG A 109 7.75 5.18 19.33
N PRO A 110 9.02 5.37 18.95
CA PRO A 110 9.69 6.64 19.12
C PRO A 110 8.82 7.76 18.52
N ARG A 111 8.59 8.81 19.29
CA ARG A 111 7.76 9.95 18.82
C ARG A 111 8.35 10.60 17.58
N GLY A 112 9.69 10.72 17.52
CA GLY A 112 10.36 11.46 16.48
C GLY A 112 9.91 12.94 16.48
N ASP A 113 10.43 13.71 15.56
CA ASP A 113 9.98 15.08 15.34
C ASP A 113 8.86 15.08 14.27
N VAL A 114 7.61 15.26 14.71
CA VAL A 114 6.44 15.31 13.82
C VAL A 114 6.52 16.50 12.87
N ASN A 115 7.14 17.62 13.27
CA ASN A 115 7.30 18.79 12.39
C ASN A 115 8.32 18.49 11.29
N ALA A 116 9.43 17.85 11.61
CA ALA A 116 10.40 17.40 10.61
C ALA A 116 9.78 16.39 9.64
N ASP A 117 8.92 15.49 10.13
CA ASP A 117 8.18 14.56 9.26
C ASP A 117 7.16 15.28 8.38
N LEU A 118 6.47 16.30 8.89
CA LEU A 118 5.59 17.17 8.08
C LEU A 118 6.36 17.85 6.95
N ASP A 119 7.50 18.44 7.25
CA ASP A 119 8.35 19.10 6.24
C ASP A 119 8.86 18.09 5.19
N ARG A 120 9.21 16.88 5.63
CA ARG A 120 9.55 15.78 4.72
C ARG A 120 8.38 15.41 3.82
N MET A 121 7.15 15.31 4.35
CA MET A 121 5.96 15.03 3.54
C MET A 121 5.71 16.15 2.54
N PHE A 122 5.82 17.40 2.93
CA PHE A 122 5.65 18.53 2.03
C PHE A 122 6.74 18.61 0.94
N THR A 123 7.94 18.11 1.22
CA THR A 123 9.00 17.95 0.21
C THR A 123 8.67 16.83 -0.78
N LEU A 124 8.18 15.66 -0.30
CA LEU A 124 7.81 14.53 -1.14
C LEU A 124 6.52 14.79 -1.94
N PHE A 125 5.62 15.62 -1.42
CA PHE A 125 4.32 15.94 -2.01
C PHE A 125 4.14 17.47 -2.16
N PRO A 126 4.83 18.12 -3.12
CA PRO A 126 4.82 19.59 -3.25
C PRO A 126 3.43 20.19 -3.41
N ARG A 127 2.51 19.50 -4.10
CA ARG A 127 1.11 19.95 -4.26
C ARG A 127 0.37 20.08 -2.93
N LEU A 128 0.68 19.21 -1.95
CA LEU A 128 0.11 19.31 -0.61
C LEU A 128 0.72 20.48 0.16
N SER A 129 2.00 20.78 -0.08
CA SER A 129 2.68 21.93 0.52
C SER A 129 2.02 23.26 0.15
N GLU A 130 1.60 23.43 -1.11
CA GLU A 130 0.89 24.62 -1.60
C GLU A 130 -0.49 24.81 -0.96
N ARG A 131 -1.05 23.74 -0.36
CA ARG A 131 -2.44 23.66 0.13
C ARG A 131 -2.54 23.32 1.62
N ARG A 132 -1.50 23.57 2.39
CA ARG A 132 -1.43 23.19 3.83
C ARG A 132 -2.68 23.55 4.65
N PRO A 133 -3.25 24.77 4.54
CA PRO A 133 -4.44 25.15 5.31
C PRO A 133 -5.75 24.75 4.64
N GLN A 134 -5.73 24.23 3.40
CA GLN A 134 -6.93 23.91 2.64
C GLN A 134 -7.64 22.69 3.23
N LEU A 135 -8.97 22.69 3.28
CA LEU A 135 -9.77 21.54 3.71
C LEU A 135 -9.62 20.38 2.72
N ALA A 136 -9.33 19.19 3.23
CA ALA A 136 -9.07 18.01 2.41
C ALA A 136 -10.24 17.61 1.52
N GLY A 137 -11.49 17.90 1.94
CA GLY A 137 -12.68 17.63 1.13
C GLY A 137 -12.77 18.46 -0.15
N THR A 138 -12.05 19.59 -0.25
CA THR A 138 -12.05 20.50 -1.41
C THR A 138 -10.93 20.23 -2.40
N LEU A 139 -10.04 19.27 -2.09
CA LEU A 139 -8.96 18.84 -2.97
C LEU A 139 -9.49 18.02 -4.15
N SER A 140 -8.74 18.06 -5.27
CA SER A 140 -8.99 17.14 -6.39
C SER A 140 -8.76 15.68 -5.99
N GLY A 141 -9.34 14.75 -6.75
CA GLY A 141 -9.19 13.32 -6.46
C GLY A 141 -7.74 12.84 -6.36
N GLY A 142 -6.86 13.34 -7.21
CA GLY A 142 -5.42 13.01 -7.16
C GLY A 142 -4.72 13.59 -5.94
N GLU A 143 -5.05 14.85 -5.56
CA GLU A 143 -4.49 15.46 -4.34
C GLU A 143 -4.98 14.75 -3.08
N GLN A 144 -6.24 14.31 -3.03
CA GLN A 144 -6.76 13.48 -1.93
C GLN A 144 -6.04 12.14 -1.84
N GLN A 145 -5.71 11.51 -2.99
CA GLN A 145 -4.95 10.27 -3.02
C GLN A 145 -3.52 10.47 -2.50
N MET A 146 -2.86 11.54 -2.94
CA MET A 146 -1.54 11.91 -2.42
C MET A 146 -1.57 12.19 -0.91
N LEU A 147 -2.62 12.86 -0.44
CA LEU A 147 -2.82 13.12 0.99
C LEU A 147 -3.02 11.83 1.79
N ALA A 148 -3.77 10.86 1.27
CA ALA A 148 -3.96 9.56 1.92
C ALA A 148 -2.64 8.80 2.05
N MET A 149 -1.81 8.78 1.00
CA MET A 149 -0.48 8.17 1.00
C MET A 149 0.47 8.90 1.97
N ALA A 150 0.53 10.23 1.90
CA ALA A 150 1.35 11.04 2.79
C ALA A 150 0.96 10.87 4.27
N ARG A 151 -0.34 10.82 4.57
CA ARG A 151 -0.84 10.54 5.91
C ARG A 151 -0.41 9.17 6.43
N ALA A 152 -0.43 8.13 5.59
CA ALA A 152 0.06 6.81 5.99
C ALA A 152 1.58 6.83 6.27
N LEU A 153 2.35 7.62 5.53
CA LEU A 153 3.79 7.81 5.73
C LEU A 153 4.12 8.57 7.03
N MET A 154 3.22 9.40 7.55
CA MET A 154 3.41 10.09 8.85
C MET A 154 3.54 9.11 10.03
N LEU A 155 3.13 7.87 9.88
CA LEU A 155 3.41 6.80 10.84
C LEU A 155 4.92 6.50 10.93
N ASN A 156 5.71 6.90 9.93
CA ASN A 156 7.09 6.44 9.72
C ASN A 156 7.16 4.89 9.69
N PRO A 157 6.47 4.26 8.73
CA PRO A 157 6.23 2.82 8.75
C PRO A 157 7.47 2.02 8.32
N ASP A 158 7.57 0.78 8.83
CA ASP A 158 8.52 -0.22 8.33
C ASP A 158 8.04 -0.81 6.99
N VAL A 159 6.71 -0.88 6.79
CA VAL A 159 6.07 -1.32 5.55
C VAL A 159 4.82 -0.48 5.28
N LEU A 160 4.69 0.03 4.06
CA LEU A 160 3.51 0.74 3.57
C LEU A 160 2.72 -0.14 2.60
N LEU A 161 1.46 -0.38 2.90
CA LEU A 161 0.50 -1.04 2.02
C LEU A 161 -0.29 0.01 1.25
N LEU A 162 -0.33 -0.11 -0.08
CA LEU A 162 -1.08 0.76 -0.99
C LEU A 162 -2.14 -0.07 -1.74
N ASP A 163 -3.42 0.25 -1.52
CA ASP A 163 -4.57 -0.47 -2.10
C ASP A 163 -5.16 0.34 -3.26
N GLU A 164 -4.85 -0.05 -4.48
CA GLU A 164 -5.32 0.53 -5.75
C GLU A 164 -5.27 2.08 -5.77
N PRO A 165 -4.10 2.70 -5.52
CA PRO A 165 -3.99 4.14 -5.38
C PRO A 165 -4.31 4.92 -6.67
N SER A 166 -4.31 4.27 -7.82
CA SER A 166 -4.63 4.90 -9.12
C SER A 166 -6.10 4.79 -9.49
N MET A 167 -6.93 4.05 -8.73
CA MET A 167 -8.30 3.75 -9.10
C MET A 167 -9.18 5.01 -9.15
N GLY A 168 -9.97 5.14 -10.22
CA GLY A 168 -10.91 6.26 -10.41
C GLY A 168 -10.23 7.61 -10.67
N LEU A 169 -8.97 7.61 -11.09
CA LEU A 169 -8.23 8.81 -11.48
C LEU A 169 -8.16 8.96 -13.01
N SER A 170 -8.04 10.20 -13.48
CA SER A 170 -7.73 10.46 -14.90
C SER A 170 -6.32 9.97 -15.25
N PRO A 171 -6.01 9.66 -16.53
CA PRO A 171 -4.70 9.17 -16.95
C PRO A 171 -3.53 10.03 -16.48
N ARG A 172 -3.68 11.34 -16.53
CA ARG A 172 -2.67 12.29 -16.04
C ARG A 172 -2.40 12.10 -14.55
N LEU A 173 -3.46 11.98 -13.74
CA LEU A 173 -3.33 11.80 -12.28
C LEU A 173 -2.77 10.41 -11.92
N VAL A 174 -3.09 9.38 -12.70
CA VAL A 174 -2.47 8.06 -12.59
C VAL A 174 -0.95 8.19 -12.75
N SER A 175 -0.47 8.87 -13.78
CA SER A 175 0.97 9.10 -14.00
C SER A 175 1.62 9.86 -12.83
N GLU A 176 0.94 10.87 -12.27
CA GLU A 176 1.42 11.61 -11.10
C GLU A 176 1.53 10.73 -9.84
N VAL A 177 0.56 9.84 -9.61
CA VAL A 177 0.58 8.87 -8.50
C VAL A 177 1.76 7.89 -8.66
N PHE A 178 1.94 7.29 -9.84
CA PHE A 178 3.06 6.37 -10.08
C PHE A 178 4.43 7.06 -10.02
N ALA A 179 4.54 8.30 -10.49
CA ALA A 179 5.76 9.10 -10.32
C ALA A 179 6.06 9.34 -8.83
N THR A 180 5.02 9.55 -8.02
CA THR A 180 5.18 9.70 -6.56
C THR A 180 5.62 8.38 -5.92
N ILE A 181 5.02 7.24 -6.28
CA ILE A 181 5.43 5.91 -5.82
C ILE A 181 6.90 5.65 -6.19
N GLY A 182 7.33 6.04 -7.39
CA GLY A 182 8.73 5.97 -7.83
C GLY A 182 9.66 6.75 -6.89
N ARG A 183 9.31 7.98 -6.52
CA ARG A 183 10.10 8.79 -5.55
C ARG A 183 10.16 8.14 -4.16
N LEU A 184 9.06 7.52 -3.69
CA LEU A 184 9.04 6.79 -2.43
C LEU A 184 9.96 5.56 -2.47
N LYS A 185 10.01 4.86 -3.61
CA LYS A 185 10.97 3.77 -3.86
C LYS A 185 12.42 4.25 -3.81
N GLU A 186 12.73 5.36 -4.47
CA GLU A 186 14.07 5.99 -4.42
C GLU A 186 14.46 6.35 -2.99
N ALA A 187 13.51 6.81 -2.19
CA ALA A 187 13.67 7.06 -0.75
C ALA A 187 13.76 5.77 0.10
N LYS A 188 13.84 4.58 -0.53
CA LYS A 188 13.96 3.27 0.13
C LYS A 188 12.82 2.93 1.08
N ILE A 189 11.62 3.43 0.84
CA ILE A 189 10.43 3.04 1.60
C ILE A 189 10.00 1.64 1.16
N THR A 190 9.85 0.73 2.10
CA THR A 190 9.36 -0.63 1.84
C THR A 190 7.87 -0.58 1.55
N MET A 191 7.43 -1.08 0.39
CA MET A 191 6.04 -0.95 -0.04
C MET A 191 5.50 -2.26 -0.64
N LEU A 192 4.22 -2.54 -0.34
CA LEU A 192 3.39 -3.46 -1.12
C LEU A 192 2.33 -2.64 -1.87
N LEU A 193 2.43 -2.61 -3.17
CA LEU A 193 1.51 -1.96 -4.08
C LEU A 193 0.53 -3.00 -4.65
N VAL A 194 -0.74 -2.86 -4.34
CA VAL A 194 -1.81 -3.61 -4.99
C VAL A 194 -2.41 -2.73 -6.08
N GLU A 195 -2.48 -3.24 -7.30
CA GLU A 195 -2.97 -2.48 -8.45
C GLU A 195 -3.70 -3.37 -9.46
N GLN A 196 -4.62 -2.75 -10.19
CA GLN A 196 -5.26 -3.31 -11.36
C GLN A 196 -4.49 -2.93 -12.64
N PHE A 197 -3.87 -1.74 -12.69
CA PHE A 197 -3.02 -1.29 -13.80
C PHE A 197 -1.65 -1.99 -13.76
N ALA A 198 -1.67 -3.30 -14.13
CA ALA A 198 -0.52 -4.19 -13.99
C ALA A 198 0.74 -3.67 -14.71
N ALA A 199 0.59 -3.07 -15.91
CA ALA A 199 1.72 -2.53 -16.67
C ALA A 199 2.45 -1.44 -15.89
N ALA A 200 1.73 -0.44 -15.39
CA ALA A 200 2.32 0.65 -14.63
C ALA A 200 2.90 0.18 -13.28
N ALA A 201 2.23 -0.78 -12.62
CA ALA A 201 2.71 -1.34 -11.37
C ALA A 201 4.03 -2.11 -11.55
N LEU A 202 4.14 -2.96 -12.59
CA LEU A 202 5.36 -3.71 -12.91
C LEU A 202 6.50 -2.81 -13.42
N GLU A 203 6.18 -1.64 -14.00
CA GLU A 203 7.20 -0.68 -14.44
C GLU A 203 7.95 -0.07 -13.25
N VAL A 204 7.26 0.25 -12.16
CA VAL A 204 7.87 0.88 -10.99
C VAL A 204 8.39 -0.12 -9.95
N ALA A 205 7.86 -1.35 -9.90
CA ALA A 205 8.20 -2.35 -8.90
C ALA A 205 9.60 -2.97 -9.10
N ASP A 206 10.15 -3.53 -8.02
CA ASP A 206 11.35 -4.39 -8.04
C ASP A 206 10.97 -5.84 -8.26
N PHE A 207 9.89 -6.28 -7.63
CA PHE A 207 9.40 -7.65 -7.65
C PHE A 207 7.87 -7.65 -7.76
N GLY A 208 7.31 -8.69 -8.36
CA GLY A 208 5.87 -8.84 -8.53
C GLY A 208 5.36 -10.21 -8.13
N TYR A 209 4.12 -10.23 -7.70
CA TYR A 209 3.29 -11.41 -7.54
C TYR A 209 2.05 -11.26 -8.41
N VAL A 210 1.71 -12.33 -9.13
CA VAL A 210 0.47 -12.43 -9.92
C VAL A 210 -0.51 -13.30 -9.15
N MET A 211 -1.69 -12.76 -8.86
CA MET A 211 -2.70 -13.43 -8.07
C MET A 211 -3.92 -13.82 -8.91
N GLU A 212 -4.33 -15.07 -8.79
CA GLU A 212 -5.52 -15.63 -9.41
C GLU A 212 -6.30 -16.49 -8.40
N ASN A 213 -7.59 -16.26 -8.27
CA ASN A 213 -8.48 -17.06 -7.44
C ASN A 213 -7.91 -17.36 -6.03
N GLY A 214 -7.36 -16.34 -5.38
CA GLY A 214 -6.83 -16.44 -4.02
C GLY A 214 -5.51 -17.22 -3.89
N ARG A 215 -4.79 -17.45 -4.99
CA ARG A 215 -3.47 -18.12 -5.05
C ARG A 215 -2.48 -17.26 -5.81
N LEU A 216 -1.20 -17.49 -5.60
CA LEU A 216 -0.16 -16.91 -6.45
C LEU A 216 0.04 -17.81 -7.67
N ALA A 217 -0.21 -17.26 -8.86
CA ALA A 217 -0.02 -17.94 -10.14
C ALA A 217 1.42 -17.79 -10.65
N ALA A 218 2.05 -16.63 -10.40
CA ALA A 218 3.45 -16.38 -10.76
C ALA A 218 4.07 -15.39 -9.79
N SER A 219 5.41 -15.40 -9.69
CA SER A 219 6.18 -14.43 -8.94
C SER A 219 7.59 -14.31 -9.53
N GLY A 220 8.18 -13.11 -9.43
CA GLY A 220 9.54 -12.88 -9.92
C GLY A 220 9.91 -11.40 -9.97
N PRO A 221 11.16 -11.09 -10.40
CA PRO A 221 11.56 -9.73 -10.70
C PRO A 221 10.53 -9.06 -11.64
N ALA A 222 10.11 -7.83 -11.32
CA ALA A 222 9.02 -7.15 -12.05
C ALA A 222 9.30 -7.06 -13.55
N ARG A 223 10.56 -6.85 -13.95
CA ARG A 223 10.97 -6.84 -15.36
C ARG A 223 10.69 -8.17 -16.05
N GLN A 224 10.97 -9.31 -15.40
CA GLN A 224 10.71 -10.63 -15.99
C GLN A 224 9.22 -10.88 -16.16
N LEU A 225 8.40 -10.54 -15.16
CA LEU A 225 6.93 -10.66 -15.24
C LEU A 225 6.34 -9.76 -16.33
N ARG A 226 6.89 -8.57 -16.54
CA ARG A 226 6.45 -7.66 -17.60
C ARG A 226 6.72 -8.24 -18.99
N ASP A 227 7.81 -8.98 -19.13
CA ASP A 227 8.22 -9.57 -20.42
C ASP A 227 7.62 -10.98 -20.63
N ASP A 228 6.99 -11.57 -19.61
CA ASP A 228 6.36 -12.89 -19.66
C ASP A 228 5.12 -12.88 -20.58
N PRO A 229 5.05 -13.75 -21.61
CA PRO A 229 3.93 -13.78 -22.55
C PRO A 229 2.58 -14.08 -21.91
N ALA A 230 2.52 -14.96 -20.89
CA ALA A 230 1.30 -15.30 -20.19
C ALA A 230 0.77 -14.13 -19.35
N VAL A 231 1.67 -13.43 -18.62
CA VAL A 231 1.32 -12.24 -17.85
C VAL A 231 0.87 -11.12 -18.80
N ARG A 232 1.55 -10.94 -19.93
CA ARG A 232 1.17 -9.95 -20.95
C ARG A 232 -0.23 -10.21 -21.51
N ALA A 233 -0.51 -11.44 -21.90
CA ALA A 233 -1.80 -11.81 -22.48
C ALA A 233 -2.95 -11.65 -21.45
N ALA A 234 -2.72 -11.97 -20.18
CA ALA A 234 -3.74 -11.93 -19.15
C ALA A 234 -3.97 -10.54 -18.54
N TYR A 235 -2.90 -9.72 -18.38
CA TYR A 235 -2.96 -8.52 -17.53
C TYR A 235 -2.44 -7.22 -18.16
N LEU A 236 -1.62 -7.28 -19.24
CA LEU A 236 -1.00 -6.08 -19.81
C LEU A 236 -1.70 -5.59 -21.08
N GLY A 237 -2.67 -6.35 -21.60
CA GLY A 237 -3.32 -6.07 -22.88
C GLY A 237 -2.41 -6.37 -24.07
N ALA A 238 -2.97 -6.63 -25.24
CA ALA A 238 -2.21 -6.64 -26.47
C ALA A 238 -1.67 -5.22 -26.70
N ALA A 239 -0.36 -5.08 -26.90
CA ALA A 239 0.23 -3.83 -27.33
C ALA A 239 -0.40 -3.48 -28.71
N HIS A 240 -1.21 -2.43 -28.74
CA HIS A 240 -1.66 -1.79 -29.96
C HIS A 240 -0.63 -0.75 -30.38
#